data_04f6918886b4ba1534cb452958bf9713
#
_entry.id   04f6918886b4ba1534cb452958bf9713
#
_cell.length_a   1.000
_cell.length_b   1.000
_cell.length_c   1.000
_cell.angle_alpha   90.00
_cell.angle_beta   90.00
_cell.angle_gamma   90.00
#
_symmetry.space_group_name_H-M   'P 1'
#
loop_
_entity.id
_entity.type
_entity.pdbx_description
1 polymer ?
#
loop_
_entity_poly.entity_id
_entity_poly.type
_entity_poly.pdbx_seq_one_letter_code
_entity_poly.pdbx_strand_id
1 'polypeptide(L)'
;MQFLRPLLCKSSLNWIVVVAALAVVTPRIAHAEALLVVEADSGKVLQAENATYPWYPASVTKLMTAYVTLKAVKEGRITLDTLLTVSPVAASQSPAKMGFRPGIQLTVDNALKMMLVRSANDMAVVLAEGVGGSIDGFSALMNQNAQQLGMTQTSYVNPNGLPADGQITSARDLAILARAIIHDLPEYEYFVHIPSIRYGRRVTQNFNKLIGRYPGADGFKTGFICASGYNLVASATRNGRRLIAVVLGASSGNMRAIRAAQLLERNFANNSLSWLKPTLGTVDNLVPIDASPPNLREEMCGGKHHKPASDEDADNAATSADGSNSEPLAFFSTGGLQAPVLKPSELMAAAPAASEPIIVYTGPTRTGAALIAAVAADTEEQTPKHRGKKSRTAGKKPDAPAESKHASAKPDAAPKTADKPDAKPAKPKAAAKPKSDSKPGPKTGEAKPADQKTAAAPRS
;
A
#
# COMPACT_ATOMS: atom_id res chain seq x y z
N MET A 1 83.79 -18.28 -27.86
CA MET A 1 83.03 -18.19 -26.58
C MET A 1 81.95 -17.15 -26.74
N GLN A 2 80.76 -17.61 -27.05
CA GLN A 2 79.60 -16.74 -27.20
C GLN A 2 78.63 -17.04 -26.06
N PHE A 3 78.31 -16.00 -25.23
CA PHE A 3 77.41 -16.11 -24.14
C PHE A 3 75.97 -15.87 -24.67
N LEU A 4 75.13 -16.92 -24.62
CA LEU A 4 73.68 -16.81 -24.78
C LEU A 4 73.01 -16.27 -23.48
N ARG A 5 72.36 -15.13 -23.56
CA ARG A 5 71.50 -14.63 -22.53
C ARG A 5 70.09 -15.16 -22.77
N PRO A 6 69.35 -15.64 -21.74
CA PRO A 6 67.91 -15.98 -21.90
C PRO A 6 67.07 -14.75 -21.83
N LEU A 7 66.24 -14.54 -22.84
CA LEU A 7 65.10 -13.57 -22.85
C LEU A 7 63.97 -14.14 -22.01
N LEU A 8 63.87 -13.72 -20.76
CA LEU A 8 62.73 -14.01 -19.89
C LEU A 8 61.52 -13.17 -20.34
N CYS A 9 60.49 -13.87 -20.71
CA CYS A 9 59.21 -13.40 -21.21
C CYS A 9 58.49 -12.57 -20.14
N LYS A 10 58.44 -11.22 -20.29
CA LYS A 10 57.70 -10.27 -19.42
C LYS A 10 56.23 -10.14 -19.77
N SER A 11 55.68 -10.97 -20.68
CA SER A 11 54.32 -10.82 -21.19
C SER A 11 53.23 -11.58 -20.39
N SER A 12 53.62 -12.54 -19.54
CA SER A 12 52.63 -13.34 -18.78
C SER A 12 52.07 -12.67 -17.53
N LEU A 13 52.81 -11.68 -16.97
CA LEU A 13 52.38 -11.02 -15.73
C LEU A 13 51.25 -9.98 -15.98
N ASN A 14 51.24 -9.32 -17.16
CA ASN A 14 50.23 -8.35 -17.52
C ASN A 14 48.85 -9.00 -17.82
N TRP A 15 48.82 -10.24 -18.32
CA TRP A 15 47.57 -10.97 -18.56
C TRP A 15 46.87 -11.40 -17.27
N ILE A 16 47.63 -11.76 -16.24
CA ILE A 16 47.07 -12.15 -14.93
C ILE A 16 46.43 -10.95 -14.23
N VAL A 17 47.01 -9.76 -14.35
CA VAL A 17 46.45 -8.53 -13.75
C VAL A 17 45.18 -8.11 -14.47
N VAL A 18 45.09 -8.25 -15.80
CA VAL A 18 43.86 -7.91 -16.57
C VAL A 18 42.73 -8.91 -16.29
N VAL A 19 43.01 -10.20 -16.15
CA VAL A 19 42.01 -11.21 -15.80
C VAL A 19 41.54 -11.06 -14.36
N ALA A 20 42.43 -10.70 -13.41
CA ALA A 20 42.06 -10.41 -12.03
C ALA A 20 41.21 -9.13 -11.89
N ALA A 21 41.44 -8.11 -12.73
CA ALA A 21 40.64 -6.88 -12.74
C ALA A 21 39.23 -7.09 -13.32
N LEU A 22 39.05 -8.03 -14.25
CA LEU A 22 37.75 -8.39 -14.83
C LEU A 22 36.88 -9.28 -13.91
N ALA A 23 37.49 -10.00 -12.96
CA ALA A 23 36.75 -10.87 -12.04
C ALA A 23 36.09 -10.16 -10.84
N VAL A 24 36.28 -8.85 -10.66
CA VAL A 24 35.74 -8.08 -9.52
C VAL A 24 34.47 -7.28 -9.88
N VAL A 25 34.02 -7.32 -11.14
CA VAL A 25 32.71 -6.79 -11.49
C VAL A 25 31.64 -7.89 -11.27
N THR A 26 31.46 -8.30 -10.02
CA THR A 26 30.21 -8.97 -9.65
C THR A 26 29.09 -7.96 -9.89
N PRO A 27 28.06 -8.26 -10.71
CA PRO A 27 26.89 -7.44 -10.76
C PRO A 27 26.35 -7.43 -9.32
N ARG A 28 26.46 -6.29 -8.63
CA ARG A 28 25.64 -6.05 -7.47
C ARG A 28 24.23 -6.15 -8.00
N ILE A 29 23.49 -7.15 -7.58
CA ILE A 29 22.05 -7.18 -7.72
C ILE A 29 21.61 -5.92 -6.97
N ALA A 30 21.43 -4.82 -7.70
CA ALA A 30 20.86 -3.62 -7.15
C ALA A 30 19.46 -4.04 -6.74
N HIS A 31 19.19 -4.13 -5.43
CA HIS A 31 17.84 -4.22 -4.96
C HIS A 31 17.09 -3.08 -5.64
N ALA A 32 16.05 -3.42 -6.38
CA ALA A 32 15.23 -2.43 -7.04
C ALA A 32 14.42 -1.68 -5.95
N GLU A 33 15.03 -0.68 -5.34
CA GLU A 33 14.36 0.26 -4.44
C GLU A 33 14.34 1.63 -5.14
N ALA A 34 13.23 2.37 -4.97
CA ALA A 34 13.18 3.78 -5.32
C ALA A 34 13.11 4.61 -4.04
N LEU A 35 14.04 5.54 -3.89
CA LEU A 35 14.24 6.33 -2.68
C LEU A 35 14.24 7.83 -3.02
N LEU A 36 13.50 8.62 -2.25
CA LEU A 36 13.46 10.05 -2.43
C LEU A 36 13.31 10.75 -1.08
N VAL A 37 14.05 11.85 -0.87
CA VAL A 37 13.83 12.77 0.25
C VAL A 37 13.71 14.18 -0.29
N VAL A 38 12.64 14.89 0.08
CA VAL A 38 12.41 16.27 -0.28
C VAL A 38 12.04 17.11 0.94
N GLU A 39 12.34 18.41 0.88
CA GLU A 39 11.76 19.38 1.81
C GLU A 39 10.31 19.64 1.44
N ALA A 40 9.41 19.55 2.43
CA ALA A 40 8.00 19.74 2.18
C ALA A 40 7.69 21.13 1.59
N ASP A 41 8.23 22.18 2.18
CA ASP A 41 7.92 23.55 1.81
C ASP A 41 8.46 23.92 0.43
N SER A 42 9.75 23.74 0.22
CA SER A 42 10.44 24.20 -1.01
C SER A 42 10.35 23.19 -2.16
N GLY A 43 10.03 21.92 -1.89
CA GLY A 43 10.14 20.82 -2.85
C GLY A 43 11.58 20.46 -3.21
N LYS A 44 12.59 21.05 -2.52
CA LYS A 44 14.00 20.79 -2.77
C LYS A 44 14.32 19.32 -2.56
N VAL A 45 14.94 18.72 -3.56
CA VAL A 45 15.40 17.32 -3.49
C VAL A 45 16.70 17.25 -2.71
N LEU A 46 16.72 16.45 -1.64
CA LEU A 46 17.87 16.24 -0.78
C LEU A 46 18.60 14.94 -1.10
N GLN A 47 17.85 13.92 -1.51
CA GLN A 47 18.36 12.62 -1.94
C GLN A 47 17.38 12.01 -2.95
N ALA A 48 17.90 11.43 -4.03
CA ALA A 48 17.12 10.72 -5.04
C ALA A 48 17.89 9.49 -5.54
N GLU A 49 17.22 8.36 -5.60
CA GLU A 49 17.72 7.11 -6.17
C GLU A 49 16.53 6.41 -6.84
N ASN A 50 16.58 6.19 -8.14
CA ASN A 50 15.48 5.65 -8.94
C ASN A 50 14.14 6.40 -8.75
N ALA A 51 14.18 7.68 -8.36
CA ALA A 51 13.00 8.41 -7.88
C ALA A 51 11.93 8.60 -8.96
N THR A 52 12.31 8.55 -10.23
CA THR A 52 11.44 8.70 -11.40
C THR A 52 11.18 7.37 -12.13
N TYR A 53 11.60 6.24 -11.57
CA TYR A 53 11.18 4.95 -12.12
C TYR A 53 9.70 4.69 -11.85
N PRO A 54 8.94 4.22 -12.85
CA PRO A 54 7.58 3.75 -12.63
C PRO A 54 7.55 2.62 -11.59
N TRP A 55 6.54 2.64 -10.74
CA TRP A 55 6.39 1.68 -9.65
C TRP A 55 4.92 1.30 -9.43
N TYR A 56 4.67 0.10 -8.90
CA TYR A 56 3.33 -0.27 -8.44
C TYR A 56 3.06 0.37 -7.08
N PRO A 57 2.05 1.25 -6.95
CA PRO A 57 1.81 1.99 -5.71
C PRO A 57 1.36 1.13 -4.54
N ALA A 58 0.64 0.02 -4.79
CA ALA A 58 -0.10 -0.67 -3.74
C ALA A 58 -0.96 0.32 -2.93
N SER A 59 -1.13 0.11 -1.62
CA SER A 59 -2.02 0.94 -0.78
C SER A 59 -1.56 2.38 -0.55
N VAL A 60 -0.38 2.83 -1.04
CA VAL A 60 -0.08 4.28 -1.03
C VAL A 60 -0.97 5.06 -2.00
N THR A 61 -1.63 4.38 -2.95
CA THR A 61 -2.76 4.91 -3.76
C THR A 61 -3.81 5.63 -2.91
N LYS A 62 -4.07 5.15 -1.70
CA LYS A 62 -5.08 5.72 -0.79
C LYS A 62 -4.78 7.15 -0.34
N LEU A 63 -3.54 7.64 -0.55
CA LEU A 63 -3.22 9.06 -0.39
C LEU A 63 -3.94 9.92 -1.44
N MET A 64 -4.00 9.48 -2.70
CA MET A 64 -4.78 10.18 -3.73
C MET A 64 -6.28 10.06 -3.46
N THR A 65 -6.75 8.91 -2.97
CA THR A 65 -8.15 8.75 -2.55
C THR A 65 -8.51 9.73 -1.43
N ALA A 66 -7.64 9.88 -0.43
CA ALA A 66 -7.83 10.87 0.64
C ALA A 66 -7.78 12.30 0.08
N TYR A 67 -6.80 12.63 -0.77
CA TYR A 67 -6.67 13.95 -1.37
C TYR A 67 -7.93 14.37 -2.15
N VAL A 68 -8.42 13.52 -3.06
CA VAL A 68 -9.64 13.79 -3.86
C VAL A 68 -10.88 13.92 -2.97
N THR A 69 -11.01 13.06 -1.96
CA THR A 69 -12.12 13.10 -1.01
C THR A 69 -12.11 14.39 -0.18
N LEU A 70 -10.96 14.72 0.41
CA LEU A 70 -10.82 15.91 1.26
C LEU A 70 -10.91 17.21 0.45
N LYS A 71 -10.43 17.21 -0.80
CA LYS A 71 -10.65 18.31 -1.73
C LYS A 71 -12.15 18.52 -1.99
N ALA A 72 -12.91 17.44 -2.18
CA ALA A 72 -14.37 17.50 -2.30
C ALA A 72 -15.06 18.07 -1.04
N VAL A 73 -14.53 17.76 0.14
CA VAL A 73 -14.99 18.34 1.42
C VAL A 73 -14.65 19.84 1.47
N LYS A 74 -13.43 20.21 1.14
CA LYS A 74 -12.98 21.62 1.12
C LYS A 74 -13.77 22.47 0.13
N GLU A 75 -14.12 21.90 -1.02
CA GLU A 75 -14.97 22.52 -2.04
C GLU A 75 -16.47 22.56 -1.66
N GLY A 76 -16.87 22.00 -0.54
CA GLY A 76 -18.27 21.96 -0.05
C GLY A 76 -19.20 21.02 -0.84
N ARG A 77 -18.65 20.15 -1.71
CA ARG A 77 -19.44 19.15 -2.46
C ARG A 77 -19.99 18.04 -1.57
N ILE A 78 -19.27 17.71 -0.52
CA ILE A 78 -19.66 16.82 0.57
C ILE A 78 -19.13 17.41 1.88
N THR A 79 -19.53 16.80 3.01
CA THR A 79 -18.97 17.14 4.34
C THR A 79 -18.36 15.92 4.99
N LEU A 80 -17.58 16.10 6.04
CA LEU A 80 -17.06 14.98 6.84
C LEU A 80 -18.19 14.15 7.47
N ASP A 81 -19.36 14.76 7.71
CA ASP A 81 -20.55 14.11 8.26
C ASP A 81 -21.45 13.46 7.21
N THR A 82 -21.16 13.64 5.91
CA THR A 82 -21.91 12.99 4.84
C THR A 82 -21.91 11.48 5.03
N LEU A 83 -23.10 10.88 5.04
CA LEU A 83 -23.29 9.44 5.17
C LEU A 83 -23.06 8.75 3.84
N LEU A 84 -22.18 7.76 3.86
CA LEU A 84 -21.87 6.87 2.75
C LEU A 84 -22.38 5.47 3.08
N THR A 85 -22.81 4.73 2.06
CA THR A 85 -23.33 3.37 2.22
C THR A 85 -22.33 2.35 1.66
N VAL A 86 -22.06 1.31 2.43
CA VAL A 86 -21.26 0.18 1.98
C VAL A 86 -22.03 -0.59 0.89
N SER A 87 -21.53 -0.58 -0.33
CA SER A 87 -22.09 -1.33 -1.45
C SER A 87 -21.68 -2.82 -1.42
N PRO A 88 -22.34 -3.70 -2.18
CA PRO A 88 -21.85 -5.06 -2.41
C PRO A 88 -20.45 -5.10 -2.99
N VAL A 89 -20.07 -4.15 -3.86
CA VAL A 89 -18.74 -4.04 -4.46
C VAL A 89 -17.70 -3.70 -3.38
N ALA A 90 -17.98 -2.70 -2.54
CA ALA A 90 -17.12 -2.34 -1.41
C ALA A 90 -16.92 -3.53 -0.45
N ALA A 91 -18.01 -4.20 -0.05
CA ALA A 91 -17.97 -5.34 0.88
C ALA A 91 -17.16 -6.53 0.33
N SER A 92 -17.14 -6.72 -0.99
CA SER A 92 -16.43 -7.82 -1.69
C SER A 92 -14.92 -7.62 -1.80
N GLN A 93 -14.41 -6.42 -1.47
CA GLN A 93 -12.98 -6.12 -1.62
C GLN A 93 -12.09 -7.08 -0.86
N SER A 94 -10.91 -7.35 -1.42
CA SER A 94 -9.87 -8.16 -0.77
C SER A 94 -9.32 -7.48 0.48
N PRO A 95 -8.82 -8.21 1.48
CA PRO A 95 -8.14 -7.63 2.65
C PRO A 95 -6.92 -6.75 2.26
N ALA A 96 -6.49 -5.78 3.16
CA ALA A 96 -7.11 -5.44 4.43
C ALA A 96 -8.45 -4.71 4.23
N LYS A 97 -9.44 -4.96 5.11
CA LYS A 97 -10.75 -4.30 5.05
C LYS A 97 -11.40 -4.25 6.45
N MET A 98 -12.39 -3.38 6.63
CA MET A 98 -13.21 -3.38 7.85
C MET A 98 -14.15 -4.58 7.87
N GLY A 99 -14.69 -4.97 6.71
CA GLY A 99 -15.53 -6.14 6.54
C GLY A 99 -17.00 -5.87 6.88
N PHE A 100 -17.46 -4.63 6.70
CA PHE A 100 -18.85 -4.28 6.88
C PHE A 100 -19.74 -4.96 5.84
N ARG A 101 -21.01 -5.22 6.24
CA ARG A 101 -22.02 -5.77 5.33
C ARG A 101 -22.54 -4.68 4.40
N PRO A 102 -23.02 -5.04 3.20
CA PRO A 102 -23.74 -4.11 2.34
C PRO A 102 -24.92 -3.47 3.08
N GLY A 103 -25.15 -2.18 2.83
CA GLY A 103 -26.20 -1.38 3.47
C GLY A 103 -25.79 -0.69 4.78
N ILE A 104 -24.65 -1.05 5.38
CA ILE A 104 -24.13 -0.30 6.53
C ILE A 104 -23.75 1.11 6.07
N GLN A 105 -24.12 2.10 6.88
CA GLN A 105 -23.77 3.49 6.65
C GLN A 105 -22.70 3.97 7.63
N LEU A 106 -21.86 4.89 7.18
CA LEU A 106 -20.85 5.55 8.00
C LEU A 106 -20.50 6.91 7.39
N THR A 107 -19.94 7.79 8.19
CA THR A 107 -19.54 9.12 7.73
C THR A 107 -18.27 9.09 6.88
N VAL A 108 -18.06 10.09 6.04
CA VAL A 108 -16.79 10.33 5.31
C VAL A 108 -15.61 10.36 6.29
N ASP A 109 -15.76 11.02 7.44
CA ASP A 109 -14.76 11.09 8.51
C ASP A 109 -14.32 9.69 8.98
N ASN A 110 -15.30 8.84 9.34
CA ASN A 110 -14.97 7.48 9.79
C ASN A 110 -14.37 6.61 8.67
N ALA A 111 -14.87 6.76 7.42
CA ALA A 111 -14.32 6.04 6.28
C ALA A 111 -12.85 6.41 6.02
N LEU A 112 -12.49 7.72 6.07
CA LEU A 112 -11.11 8.19 5.93
C LEU A 112 -10.20 7.64 7.02
N LYS A 113 -10.61 7.70 8.29
CA LYS A 113 -9.86 7.16 9.43
C LYS A 113 -9.57 5.67 9.28
N MET A 114 -10.59 4.88 8.94
CA MET A 114 -10.47 3.43 8.72
C MET A 114 -9.60 3.13 7.48
N MET A 115 -9.75 3.90 6.40
CA MET A 115 -8.95 3.72 5.18
C MET A 115 -7.47 4.03 5.41
N LEU A 116 -7.14 5.10 6.11
CA LEU A 116 -5.75 5.53 6.26
C LEU A 116 -5.00 4.74 7.32
N VAL A 117 -5.63 4.41 8.46
CA VAL A 117 -4.98 3.69 9.56
C VAL A 117 -4.90 2.19 9.28
N ARG A 118 -6.06 1.54 8.99
CA ARG A 118 -6.14 0.09 8.72
C ARG A 118 -5.83 -0.26 7.27
N SER A 119 -5.65 0.72 6.41
CA SER A 119 -5.52 0.48 4.96
C SER A 119 -6.75 -0.18 4.33
N ALA A 120 -7.94 0.06 4.86
CA ALA A 120 -9.18 -0.63 4.51
C ALA A 120 -9.57 -0.40 3.03
N ASN A 121 -9.55 -1.49 2.23
CA ASN A 121 -9.85 -1.45 0.80
C ASN A 121 -11.33 -1.18 0.52
N ASP A 122 -12.22 -1.74 1.36
CA ASP A 122 -13.65 -1.49 1.31
C ASP A 122 -13.99 -0.01 1.56
N MET A 123 -13.31 0.63 2.50
CA MET A 123 -13.51 2.06 2.78
C MET A 123 -13.03 2.96 1.64
N ALA A 124 -11.96 2.57 0.94
CA ALA A 124 -11.52 3.30 -0.25
C ALA A 124 -12.59 3.25 -1.37
N VAL A 125 -13.25 2.10 -1.55
CA VAL A 125 -14.35 1.97 -2.52
C VAL A 125 -15.60 2.72 -2.06
N VAL A 126 -15.96 2.68 -0.77
CA VAL A 126 -17.06 3.47 -0.21
C VAL A 126 -16.88 4.97 -0.47
N LEU A 127 -15.67 5.49 -0.24
CA LEU A 127 -15.33 6.89 -0.54
C LEU A 127 -15.40 7.17 -2.05
N ALA A 128 -14.89 6.27 -2.88
CA ALA A 128 -14.90 6.43 -4.32
C ALA A 128 -16.32 6.46 -4.89
N GLU A 129 -17.18 5.55 -4.47
CA GLU A 129 -18.59 5.53 -4.88
C GLU A 129 -19.36 6.77 -4.37
N GLY A 130 -19.08 7.22 -3.15
CA GLY A 130 -19.74 8.39 -2.56
C GLY A 130 -19.33 9.72 -3.18
N VAL A 131 -18.07 9.85 -3.65
CA VAL A 131 -17.54 11.11 -4.22
C VAL A 131 -17.60 11.13 -5.75
N GLY A 132 -17.30 9.99 -6.38
CA GLY A 132 -17.20 9.85 -7.84
C GLY A 132 -18.38 9.11 -8.47
N GLY A 133 -19.35 8.65 -7.69
CA GLY A 133 -20.50 7.87 -8.16
C GLY A 133 -20.18 6.42 -8.53
N SER A 134 -18.92 6.11 -8.84
CA SER A 134 -18.42 4.78 -9.17
C SER A 134 -16.91 4.72 -8.99
N ILE A 135 -16.33 3.50 -9.03
CA ILE A 135 -14.87 3.32 -9.04
C ILE A 135 -14.25 4.03 -10.26
N ASP A 136 -14.84 3.86 -11.44
CA ASP A 136 -14.33 4.44 -12.68
C ASP A 136 -14.43 5.98 -12.68
N GLY A 137 -15.57 6.53 -12.24
CA GLY A 137 -15.76 7.96 -12.09
C GLY A 137 -14.76 8.57 -11.09
N PHE A 138 -14.51 7.88 -9.97
CA PHE A 138 -13.52 8.33 -9.00
C PHE A 138 -12.08 8.19 -9.50
N SER A 139 -11.75 7.13 -10.24
CA SER A 139 -10.44 6.95 -10.86
C SER A 139 -10.16 8.05 -11.89
N ALA A 140 -11.18 8.50 -12.64
CA ALA A 140 -11.07 9.67 -13.52
C ALA A 140 -10.73 10.93 -12.72
N LEU A 141 -11.39 11.18 -11.57
CA LEU A 141 -11.06 12.30 -10.67
C LEU A 141 -9.63 12.19 -10.11
N MET A 142 -9.18 10.98 -9.71
CA MET A 142 -7.82 10.75 -9.26
C MET A 142 -6.80 11.12 -10.35
N ASN A 143 -7.01 10.67 -11.57
CA ASN A 143 -6.13 10.96 -12.71
C ASN A 143 -6.15 12.45 -13.09
N GLN A 144 -7.30 13.09 -13.05
CA GLN A 144 -7.41 14.54 -13.28
C GLN A 144 -6.60 15.32 -12.24
N ASN A 145 -6.70 14.96 -10.96
CA ASN A 145 -5.90 15.61 -9.90
C ASN A 145 -4.41 15.29 -10.06
N ALA A 146 -4.03 14.06 -10.44
CA ALA A 146 -2.64 13.70 -10.73
C ALA A 146 -2.05 14.60 -11.83
N GLN A 147 -2.77 14.82 -12.92
CA GLN A 147 -2.36 15.72 -14.00
C GLN A 147 -2.21 17.18 -13.52
N GLN A 148 -3.20 17.68 -12.75
CA GLN A 148 -3.15 19.04 -12.18
C GLN A 148 -1.96 19.25 -11.26
N LEU A 149 -1.55 18.23 -10.52
CA LEU A 149 -0.40 18.25 -9.63
C LEU A 149 0.94 18.02 -10.36
N GLY A 150 0.94 17.71 -11.66
CA GLY A 150 2.16 17.41 -12.42
C GLY A 150 2.75 16.01 -12.11
N MET A 151 1.92 15.07 -11.66
CA MET A 151 2.28 13.65 -11.43
C MET A 151 2.29 12.89 -12.76
N THR A 152 3.27 13.16 -13.60
CA THR A 152 3.31 12.74 -15.00
C THR A 152 3.57 11.24 -15.22
N GLN A 153 3.99 10.52 -14.16
CA GLN A 153 4.24 9.09 -14.20
C GLN A 153 3.20 8.29 -13.41
N THR A 154 2.04 8.91 -13.15
CA THR A 154 0.99 8.29 -12.33
C THR A 154 -0.27 8.08 -13.14
N SER A 155 -0.82 6.87 -13.01
CA SER A 155 -2.12 6.46 -13.52
C SER A 155 -2.83 5.63 -12.46
N TYR A 156 -4.11 5.93 -12.24
CA TYR A 156 -4.96 5.25 -11.27
C TYR A 156 -6.12 4.53 -11.98
N VAL A 157 -6.31 3.26 -11.65
CA VAL A 157 -7.41 2.41 -12.15
C VAL A 157 -8.42 2.11 -11.04
N ASN A 158 -7.97 2.15 -9.79
CA ASN A 158 -8.81 1.91 -8.62
C ASN A 158 -8.37 2.76 -7.42
N PRO A 159 -9.27 2.96 -6.42
CA PRO A 159 -9.01 3.85 -5.28
C PRO A 159 -8.16 3.21 -4.17
N ASN A 160 -7.94 1.89 -4.20
CA ASN A 160 -7.33 1.17 -3.08
C ASN A 160 -5.91 0.65 -3.34
N GLY A 161 -5.47 0.63 -4.61
CA GLY A 161 -4.13 0.17 -5.01
C GLY A 161 -4.00 -1.35 -5.12
N LEU A 162 -5.11 -2.07 -5.23
CA LEU A 162 -5.08 -3.48 -5.60
C LEU A 162 -4.51 -3.66 -7.00
N PRO A 163 -3.86 -4.80 -7.30
CA PRO A 163 -3.27 -5.05 -8.60
C PRO A 163 -4.25 -4.85 -9.74
N ALA A 164 -3.91 -3.98 -10.68
CA ALA A 164 -4.62 -3.75 -11.92
C ALA A 164 -3.63 -3.22 -12.97
N ASP A 165 -3.84 -3.58 -14.23
CA ASP A 165 -3.02 -3.06 -15.33
C ASP A 165 -3.20 -1.53 -15.43
N GLY A 166 -2.10 -0.80 -15.53
CA GLY A 166 -2.11 0.65 -15.54
C GLY A 166 -2.14 1.34 -14.17
N GLN A 167 -2.18 0.58 -13.05
CA GLN A 167 -2.05 1.14 -11.70
C GLN A 167 -0.57 1.42 -11.40
N ILE A 168 -0.09 2.60 -11.70
CA ILE A 168 1.35 2.98 -11.70
C ILE A 168 1.53 4.35 -11.02
N THR A 169 2.70 4.54 -10.42
CA THR A 169 3.17 5.82 -9.86
C THR A 169 4.70 5.89 -9.89
N SER A 170 5.31 6.91 -9.27
CA SER A 170 6.75 7.01 -9.00
C SER A 170 7.01 7.61 -7.62
N ALA A 171 8.23 7.48 -7.09
CA ALA A 171 8.58 8.12 -5.83
C ALA A 171 8.50 9.66 -5.93
N ARG A 172 8.86 10.23 -7.11
CA ARG A 172 8.67 11.64 -7.45
C ARG A 172 7.21 12.05 -7.29
N ASP A 173 6.31 11.38 -7.95
CA ASP A 173 4.89 11.74 -7.98
C ASP A 173 4.23 11.59 -6.60
N LEU A 174 4.62 10.57 -5.84
CA LEU A 174 4.15 10.40 -4.46
C LEU A 174 4.65 11.51 -3.52
N ALA A 175 5.86 12.02 -3.72
CA ALA A 175 6.35 13.17 -2.97
C ALA A 175 5.60 14.47 -3.35
N ILE A 176 5.25 14.66 -4.62
CA ILE A 176 4.38 15.75 -5.08
C ILE A 176 3.01 15.67 -4.40
N LEU A 177 2.39 14.49 -4.41
CA LEU A 177 1.10 14.27 -3.75
C LEU A 177 1.16 14.55 -2.24
N ALA A 178 2.21 14.08 -1.56
CA ALA A 178 2.39 14.32 -0.13
C ALA A 178 2.53 15.82 0.17
N ARG A 179 3.28 16.56 -0.66
CA ARG A 179 3.37 18.04 -0.58
C ARG A 179 2.01 18.68 -0.79
N ALA A 180 1.25 18.25 -1.79
CA ALA A 180 -0.08 18.77 -2.05
C ALA A 180 -1.04 18.55 -0.87
N ILE A 181 -0.98 17.38 -0.20
CA ILE A 181 -1.77 17.13 1.02
C ILE A 181 -1.40 18.14 2.12
N ILE A 182 -0.12 18.43 2.31
CA ILE A 182 0.35 19.38 3.33
C ILE A 182 -0.09 20.82 3.01
N HIS A 183 0.04 21.25 1.75
CA HIS A 183 -0.16 22.65 1.36
C HIS A 183 -1.61 22.98 1.04
N ASP A 184 -2.32 22.08 0.35
CA ASP A 184 -3.69 22.32 -0.10
C ASP A 184 -4.73 22.00 0.96
N LEU A 185 -4.40 21.08 1.89
CA LEU A 185 -5.34 20.48 2.84
C LEU A 185 -4.84 20.50 4.29
N PRO A 186 -4.19 21.60 4.77
CA PRO A 186 -3.58 21.63 6.10
C PRO A 186 -4.59 21.38 7.23
N GLU A 187 -5.85 21.79 7.06
CA GLU A 187 -6.93 21.59 8.03
C GLU A 187 -7.31 20.11 8.22
N TYR A 188 -6.95 19.24 7.27
CA TYR A 188 -7.25 17.80 7.29
C TYR A 188 -6.02 16.92 7.49
N GLU A 189 -4.86 17.52 7.73
CA GLU A 189 -3.59 16.80 7.83
C GLU A 189 -3.58 15.73 8.93
N TYR A 190 -4.36 15.94 10.00
CA TYR A 190 -4.44 14.98 11.10
C TYR A 190 -4.81 13.56 10.67
N PHE A 191 -5.53 13.39 9.55
CA PHE A 191 -5.90 12.07 9.03
C PHE A 191 -4.69 11.20 8.68
N VAL A 192 -3.58 11.79 8.23
CA VAL A 192 -2.41 11.04 7.75
C VAL A 192 -1.43 10.64 8.85
N HIS A 193 -1.63 11.11 10.10
CA HIS A 193 -0.77 10.78 11.24
C HIS A 193 -1.49 10.14 12.43
N ILE A 194 -2.73 9.70 12.26
CA ILE A 194 -3.48 8.98 13.31
C ILE A 194 -2.72 7.70 13.70
N PRO A 195 -2.31 7.54 14.98
CA PRO A 195 -1.49 6.40 15.38
C PRO A 195 -2.26 5.09 15.47
N SER A 196 -3.53 5.14 15.86
CA SER A 196 -4.40 3.97 15.99
C SER A 196 -5.87 4.34 16.00
N ILE A 197 -6.72 3.38 15.62
CA ILE A 197 -8.17 3.48 15.70
C ILE A 197 -8.74 2.34 16.53
N ARG A 198 -9.90 2.58 17.14
CA ARG A 198 -10.68 1.55 17.84
C ARG A 198 -12.09 1.47 17.25
N TYR A 199 -12.41 0.27 16.73
CA TYR A 199 -13.77 -0.09 16.32
C TYR A 199 -14.29 -1.19 17.23
N GLY A 200 -15.33 -0.89 18.00
CA GLY A 200 -15.82 -1.78 19.05
C GLY A 200 -14.69 -2.17 20.02
N ARG A 201 -14.37 -3.45 20.12
CA ARG A 201 -13.28 -3.98 20.97
C ARG A 201 -11.93 -4.04 20.28
N ARG A 202 -11.89 -3.90 18.95
CA ARG A 202 -10.66 -4.07 18.17
C ARG A 202 -9.91 -2.74 18.06
N VAL A 203 -8.68 -2.73 18.56
CA VAL A 203 -7.71 -1.66 18.32
C VAL A 203 -6.83 -2.06 17.13
N THR A 204 -6.64 -1.15 16.19
CA THR A 204 -5.75 -1.33 15.03
C THR A 204 -4.73 -0.21 15.02
N GLN A 205 -3.45 -0.57 15.06
CA GLN A 205 -2.34 0.38 14.95
C GLN A 205 -2.15 0.81 13.49
N ASN A 206 -1.60 2.00 13.28
CA ASN A 206 -1.18 2.45 11.97
C ASN A 206 0.00 1.60 11.48
N PHE A 207 -0.05 1.15 10.21
CA PHE A 207 1.04 0.37 9.61
C PHE A 207 2.30 1.19 9.33
N ASN A 208 2.23 2.51 9.39
CA ASN A 208 3.41 3.36 9.40
C ASN A 208 4.08 3.35 10.79
N LYS A 209 5.05 2.45 10.96
CA LYS A 209 5.76 2.25 12.23
C LYS A 209 6.57 3.46 12.70
N LEU A 210 6.77 4.50 11.88
CA LEU A 210 7.43 5.72 12.31
C LEU A 210 6.55 6.51 13.27
N ILE A 211 5.23 6.49 13.07
CA ILE A 211 4.28 7.21 13.93
C ILE A 211 4.38 6.68 15.35
N GLY A 212 4.66 7.56 16.30
CA GLY A 212 4.84 7.23 17.71
C GLY A 212 6.20 6.62 18.08
N ARG A 213 7.12 6.39 17.12
CA ARG A 213 8.48 5.89 17.38
C ARG A 213 9.56 6.85 16.91
N TYR A 214 9.42 7.36 15.70
CA TYR A 214 10.43 8.26 15.14
C TYR A 214 10.12 9.71 15.52
N PRO A 215 11.08 10.44 16.13
CA PRO A 215 10.84 11.82 16.60
C PRO A 215 10.38 12.74 15.47
N GLY A 216 9.21 13.37 15.66
CA GLY A 216 8.62 14.28 14.71
C GLY A 216 7.85 13.61 13.56
N ALA A 217 7.71 12.27 13.54
CA ALA A 217 6.94 11.59 12.50
C ALA A 217 5.48 12.02 12.48
N ASP A 218 5.03 12.54 11.34
CA ASP A 218 3.73 13.18 11.13
C ASP A 218 3.01 12.76 9.82
N GLY A 219 3.34 11.61 9.28
CA GLY A 219 2.68 11.04 8.07
C GLY A 219 3.45 9.86 7.50
N PHE A 220 3.00 9.23 6.46
CA PHE A 220 1.73 9.26 5.75
C PHE A 220 1.14 7.83 5.64
N LYS A 221 1.56 7.06 4.59
CA LYS A 221 0.89 5.80 4.23
C LYS A 221 1.86 4.74 3.78
N THR A 222 1.54 3.51 4.12
CA THR A 222 2.23 2.29 3.68
C THR A 222 1.48 1.58 2.55
N GLY A 223 2.17 0.68 1.84
CA GLY A 223 1.56 -0.20 0.86
C GLY A 223 2.41 -1.45 0.64
N PHE A 224 1.74 -2.54 0.29
CA PHE A 224 2.38 -3.78 -0.10
C PHE A 224 1.51 -4.55 -1.10
N ILE A 225 2.12 -4.99 -2.18
CA ILE A 225 1.70 -6.11 -3.01
C ILE A 225 2.96 -6.87 -3.43
N CYS A 226 2.84 -8.15 -3.78
CA CYS A 226 4.01 -8.93 -4.18
C CYS A 226 4.82 -8.30 -5.32
N ALA A 227 4.16 -7.61 -6.25
CA ALA A 227 4.83 -6.99 -7.39
C ALA A 227 5.58 -5.70 -7.02
N SER A 228 5.16 -4.97 -5.97
CA SER A 228 5.78 -3.70 -5.56
C SER A 228 6.84 -3.83 -4.47
N GLY A 229 6.84 -4.93 -3.69
CA GLY A 229 7.50 -4.93 -2.40
C GLY A 229 6.82 -3.98 -1.40
N TYR A 230 7.49 -3.63 -0.31
CA TYR A 230 6.96 -2.79 0.75
C TYR A 230 7.24 -1.31 0.48
N ASN A 231 6.17 -0.53 0.36
CA ASN A 231 6.18 0.90 0.05
C ASN A 231 5.84 1.75 1.28
N LEU A 232 6.40 2.95 1.35
CA LEU A 232 6.11 3.94 2.39
C LEU A 232 6.30 5.36 1.84
N VAL A 233 5.32 6.20 2.05
CA VAL A 233 5.46 7.65 2.05
C VAL A 233 5.44 8.07 3.50
N ALA A 234 6.51 8.72 3.97
CA ALA A 234 6.66 9.19 5.35
C ALA A 234 6.99 10.67 5.38
N SER A 235 6.67 11.33 6.49
CA SER A 235 7.19 12.65 6.80
C SER A 235 7.54 12.77 8.27
N ALA A 236 8.40 13.74 8.55
CA ALA A 236 8.73 14.16 9.91
C ALA A 236 9.06 15.64 9.95
N THR A 237 8.70 16.29 11.05
CA THR A 237 8.99 17.70 11.33
C THR A 237 9.92 17.82 12.53
N ARG A 238 11.03 18.55 12.37
CA ARG A 238 11.98 18.88 13.43
C ARG A 238 12.46 20.32 13.27
N ASN A 239 12.45 21.07 14.35
CA ASN A 239 12.94 22.47 14.38
C ASN A 239 12.33 23.33 13.27
N GLY A 240 11.03 23.18 13.00
CA GLY A 240 10.32 23.92 11.96
C GLY A 240 10.61 23.46 10.53
N ARG A 241 11.45 22.44 10.32
CA ARG A 241 11.76 21.89 9.00
C ARG A 241 11.04 20.55 8.83
N ARG A 242 10.26 20.39 7.78
CA ARG A 242 9.56 19.17 7.45
C ARG A 242 10.17 18.47 6.24
N LEU A 243 10.47 17.18 6.38
CA LEU A 243 10.99 16.34 5.31
C LEU A 243 9.98 15.27 4.96
N ILE A 244 9.86 14.98 3.66
CA ILE A 244 9.10 13.85 3.12
C ILE A 244 10.11 12.83 2.62
N ALA A 245 9.97 11.58 3.04
CA ALA A 245 10.75 10.44 2.58
C ALA A 245 9.83 9.42 1.89
N VAL A 246 10.18 9.04 0.66
CA VAL A 246 9.50 7.98 -0.09
C VAL A 246 10.44 6.80 -0.23
N VAL A 247 9.96 5.61 0.15
CA VAL A 247 10.66 4.33 0.02
C VAL A 247 9.73 3.37 -0.72
N LEU A 248 10.16 2.89 -1.87
CA LEU A 248 9.42 1.90 -2.66
C LEU A 248 10.30 0.65 -2.85
N GLY A 249 9.71 -0.53 -2.71
CA GLY A 249 10.39 -1.79 -2.99
C GLY A 249 11.20 -2.39 -1.85
N ALA A 250 11.03 -1.94 -0.61
CA ALA A 250 11.75 -2.53 0.51
C ALA A 250 11.36 -4.01 0.71
N SER A 251 12.29 -4.81 1.26
CA SER A 251 12.13 -6.25 1.42
C SER A 251 11.16 -6.68 2.53
N SER A 252 10.84 -5.80 3.47
CA SER A 252 9.88 -6.06 4.56
C SER A 252 9.29 -4.78 5.14
N GLY A 253 8.17 -4.92 5.87
CA GLY A 253 7.53 -3.81 6.58
C GLY A 253 8.46 -3.14 7.61
N ASN A 254 9.36 -3.90 8.24
CA ASN A 254 10.37 -3.36 9.14
C ASN A 254 11.48 -2.63 8.40
N MET A 255 12.00 -3.23 7.30
CA MET A 255 13.06 -2.61 6.51
C MET A 255 12.63 -1.30 5.88
N ARG A 256 11.39 -1.17 5.36
CA ARG A 256 10.90 0.12 4.84
C ARG A 256 10.89 1.22 5.91
N ALA A 257 10.51 0.88 7.16
CA ALA A 257 10.50 1.83 8.27
C ALA A 257 11.93 2.25 8.67
N ILE A 258 12.84 1.28 8.80
CA ILE A 258 14.26 1.55 9.08
C ILE A 258 14.87 2.41 7.96
N ARG A 259 14.60 2.08 6.69
CA ARG A 259 15.11 2.81 5.53
C ARG A 259 14.61 4.27 5.54
N ALA A 260 13.31 4.48 5.77
CA ALA A 260 12.75 5.83 5.86
C ALA A 260 13.35 6.63 7.04
N ALA A 261 13.49 6.01 8.23
CA ALA A 261 14.13 6.65 9.38
C ALA A 261 15.60 7.03 9.08
N GLN A 262 16.37 6.15 8.41
CA GLN A 262 17.76 6.43 7.99
C GLN A 262 17.84 7.60 7.00
N LEU A 263 16.90 7.65 6.03
CA LEU A 263 16.82 8.74 5.07
C LEU A 263 16.52 10.07 5.77
N LEU A 264 15.53 10.10 6.67
CA LEU A 264 15.17 11.28 7.43
C LEU A 264 16.32 11.75 8.34
N GLU A 265 16.94 10.85 9.13
CA GLU A 265 18.07 11.20 10.00
C GLU A 265 19.23 11.81 9.22
N ARG A 266 19.65 11.15 8.15
CA ARG A 266 20.76 11.63 7.31
C ARG A 266 20.50 13.03 6.77
N ASN A 267 19.25 13.32 6.39
CA ASN A 267 18.89 14.59 5.76
C ASN A 267 18.50 15.68 6.76
N PHE A 268 18.12 15.35 8.00
CA PHE A 268 18.06 16.31 9.11
C PHE A 268 19.44 16.72 9.59
N ALA A 269 20.41 15.79 9.65
CA ALA A 269 21.78 16.05 10.11
C ALA A 269 22.64 16.85 9.12
N ASN A 270 22.35 16.79 7.81
CA ASN A 270 23.19 17.30 6.72
C ASN A 270 23.11 18.84 6.48
N ASN A 271 22.96 19.66 7.53
CA ASN A 271 22.78 21.11 7.32
C ASN A 271 24.06 21.93 7.15
N SER A 272 25.23 21.44 7.57
CA SER A 272 26.43 22.29 7.68
C SER A 272 27.27 22.46 6.39
N LEU A 273 27.11 21.57 5.42
CA LEU A 273 27.88 21.59 4.16
C LEU A 273 27.02 21.41 2.90
N SER A 274 25.73 21.69 2.98
CA SER A 274 24.80 21.50 1.84
C SER A 274 25.14 22.40 0.64
N TRP A 275 25.78 23.54 0.86
CA TRP A 275 26.22 24.47 -0.18
C TRP A 275 27.36 23.93 -1.06
N LEU A 276 28.12 22.93 -0.57
CA LEU A 276 29.18 22.25 -1.35
C LEU A 276 28.67 21.12 -2.24
N LYS A 277 27.42 20.67 -2.04
CA LYS A 277 26.84 19.59 -2.84
C LYS A 277 26.11 20.17 -4.05
N PRO A 278 26.23 19.56 -5.25
CA PRO A 278 25.39 19.92 -6.39
C PRO A 278 23.92 19.87 -5.99
N THR A 279 23.15 20.88 -6.37
CA THR A 279 21.71 20.88 -6.12
C THR A 279 21.04 19.88 -7.06
N LEU A 280 20.20 19.00 -6.50
CA LEU A 280 19.36 18.07 -7.27
C LEU A 280 18.09 18.75 -7.82
N GLY A 281 17.96 20.08 -7.61
CA GLY A 281 16.78 20.84 -8.01
C GLY A 281 15.57 20.61 -7.10
N THR A 282 14.39 20.80 -7.65
CA THR A 282 13.11 20.54 -7.00
C THR A 282 12.48 19.25 -7.53
N VAL A 283 11.57 18.69 -6.77
CA VAL A 283 10.88 17.43 -7.11
C VAL A 283 10.14 17.54 -8.45
N ASP A 284 9.61 18.71 -8.75
CA ASP A 284 8.88 18.99 -10.00
C ASP A 284 9.78 18.88 -11.24
N ASN A 285 11.09 19.20 -11.07
CA ASN A 285 12.08 19.21 -12.15
C ASN A 285 12.81 17.86 -12.33
N LEU A 286 12.53 16.85 -11.53
CA LEU A 286 13.06 15.51 -11.75
C LEU A 286 12.50 14.94 -13.06
N VAL A 287 13.40 14.57 -13.98
CA VAL A 287 13.02 14.09 -15.32
C VAL A 287 12.41 12.70 -15.24
N PRO A 288 11.19 12.49 -15.72
CA PRO A 288 10.56 11.18 -15.83
C PRO A 288 11.36 10.20 -16.69
N ILE A 289 11.37 8.93 -16.30
CA ILE A 289 12.00 7.86 -17.08
C ILE A 289 10.88 7.03 -17.71
N ASP A 290 11.00 6.79 -19.01
CA ASP A 290 10.12 5.85 -19.72
C ASP A 290 10.67 4.44 -19.55
N ALA A 291 10.07 3.71 -18.63
CA ALA A 291 10.43 2.33 -18.31
C ALA A 291 9.21 1.57 -17.80
N SER A 292 9.28 0.25 -17.81
CA SER A 292 8.29 -0.59 -17.13
C SER A 292 8.58 -0.68 -15.63
N PRO A 293 7.55 -0.70 -14.76
CA PRO A 293 7.76 -0.91 -13.34
C PRO A 293 8.40 -2.27 -13.06
N PRO A 294 9.38 -2.36 -12.14
CA PRO A 294 9.97 -3.63 -11.75
C PRO A 294 8.90 -4.52 -11.09
N ASN A 295 8.95 -5.81 -11.39
CA ASN A 295 8.02 -6.79 -10.81
C ASN A 295 8.77 -7.66 -9.81
N LEU A 296 8.62 -7.34 -8.52
CA LEU A 296 9.28 -8.02 -7.41
C LEU A 296 8.54 -9.28 -6.93
N ARG A 297 7.52 -9.76 -7.66
CA ARG A 297 6.65 -10.86 -7.22
C ARG A 297 7.41 -12.11 -6.82
N GLU A 298 8.39 -12.53 -7.61
CA GLU A 298 9.16 -13.75 -7.34
C GLU A 298 10.04 -13.57 -6.10
N GLU A 299 10.64 -12.39 -5.94
CA GLU A 299 11.48 -12.06 -4.78
C GLU A 299 10.67 -11.98 -3.49
N MET A 300 9.52 -11.28 -3.52
CA MET A 300 8.70 -11.01 -2.34
C MET A 300 7.79 -12.17 -1.93
N CYS A 301 7.28 -12.93 -2.90
CA CYS A 301 6.23 -13.94 -2.66
C CYS A 301 6.50 -15.28 -3.36
N GLY A 302 7.66 -15.45 -4.00
CA GLY A 302 8.08 -16.69 -4.64
C GLY A 302 8.63 -17.71 -3.65
N GLY A 303 8.69 -18.99 -4.05
CA GLY A 303 9.33 -20.04 -3.29
C GLY A 303 8.63 -20.42 -1.97
N LYS A 304 9.44 -20.65 -0.91
CA LYS A 304 8.98 -21.09 0.42
C LYS A 304 8.53 -19.96 1.34
N HIS A 305 8.51 -18.71 0.87
CA HIS A 305 8.09 -17.59 1.69
C HIS A 305 6.61 -17.66 2.00
N HIS A 306 6.25 -17.47 3.28
CA HIS A 306 4.85 -17.30 3.67
C HIS A 306 4.34 -15.99 3.06
N LYS A 307 3.33 -16.10 2.19
CA LYS A 307 2.79 -14.94 1.45
C LYS A 307 1.91 -14.11 2.37
N PRO A 308 2.30 -12.90 2.78
CA PRO A 308 1.37 -12.03 3.48
C PRO A 308 0.27 -11.62 2.50
N ALA A 309 -1.00 -11.77 2.92
CA ALA A 309 -2.14 -11.33 2.13
C ALA A 309 -2.29 -9.80 2.15
N SER A 310 -1.72 -9.15 3.16
CA SER A 310 -1.78 -7.70 3.37
C SER A 310 -0.62 -7.24 4.25
N ASP A 311 -0.43 -5.90 4.38
CA ASP A 311 0.48 -5.31 5.36
C ASP A 311 0.19 -5.77 6.79
N GLU A 312 -1.08 -6.04 7.12
CA GLU A 312 -1.52 -6.52 8.44
C GLU A 312 -0.99 -7.93 8.73
N ASP A 313 -1.04 -8.82 7.74
CA ASP A 313 -0.57 -10.19 7.91
C ASP A 313 0.96 -10.25 8.03
N ALA A 314 1.66 -9.38 7.33
CA ALA A 314 3.11 -9.25 7.42
C ALA A 314 3.56 -8.79 8.82
N ASP A 315 2.84 -7.85 9.43
CA ASP A 315 3.14 -7.34 10.78
C ASP A 315 2.79 -8.38 11.86
N ASN A 316 1.69 -9.12 11.70
CA ASN A 316 1.31 -10.20 12.62
C ASN A 316 2.28 -11.40 12.57
N ALA A 317 2.79 -11.73 11.39
CA ALA A 317 3.80 -12.79 11.25
C ALA A 317 5.14 -12.40 11.91
N ALA A 318 5.54 -11.15 11.82
CA ALA A 318 6.76 -10.64 12.46
C ALA A 318 6.66 -10.63 14.00
N THR A 319 5.49 -10.28 14.55
CA THR A 319 5.25 -10.29 16.01
C THR A 319 5.16 -11.69 16.59
N SER A 320 4.77 -12.70 15.80
CA SER A 320 4.69 -14.09 16.25
C SER A 320 6.05 -14.78 16.31
N ALA A 321 7.06 -14.28 15.58
CA ALA A 321 8.41 -14.85 15.53
C ALA A 321 9.33 -14.33 16.64
N ASP A 322 8.97 -13.23 17.31
CA ASP A 322 9.81 -12.56 18.30
C ASP A 322 9.25 -12.72 19.71
N GLY A 323 9.11 -13.99 20.13
CA GLY A 323 8.70 -14.40 21.49
C GLY A 323 9.84 -14.36 22.52
N SER A 324 10.84 -13.50 22.39
CA SER A 324 11.85 -13.33 23.43
C SER A 324 11.58 -12.06 24.24
N ASN A 325 11.34 -12.27 25.53
CA ASN A 325 11.23 -11.28 26.59
C ASN A 325 12.27 -10.15 26.45
N SER A 326 11.86 -8.97 26.03
CA SER A 326 12.58 -7.74 26.29
C SER A 326 11.79 -6.96 27.34
N GLU A 327 12.29 -6.97 28.57
CA GLU A 327 11.81 -6.09 29.63
C GLU A 327 11.86 -4.63 29.18
N PRO A 328 10.85 -3.80 29.54
CA PRO A 328 10.88 -2.38 29.25
C PRO A 328 11.99 -1.73 30.11
N LEU A 329 13.05 -1.26 29.46
CA LEU A 329 14.04 -0.39 30.09
C LEU A 329 13.34 0.92 30.50
N ALA A 330 13.01 1.00 31.78
CA ALA A 330 12.57 2.24 32.42
C ALA A 330 13.75 3.22 32.46
N PHE A 331 13.74 4.21 31.56
CA PHE A 331 14.68 5.32 31.61
C PHE A 331 14.28 6.28 32.74
N PHE A 332 15.00 6.24 33.84
CA PHE A 332 15.00 7.29 34.86
C PHE A 332 15.65 8.53 34.24
N SER A 333 14.87 9.61 34.08
CA SER A 333 15.37 10.93 33.75
C SER A 333 16.08 11.55 34.95
N THR A 334 17.39 11.58 34.92
CA THR A 334 18.20 12.48 35.77
C THR A 334 19.14 13.28 34.87
N GLY A 335 18.90 14.61 34.84
CA GLY A 335 19.90 15.65 34.59
C GLY A 335 20.53 15.74 33.22
N GLY A 336 20.06 16.65 32.39
CA GLY A 336 20.89 17.58 31.61
C GLY A 336 21.92 17.04 30.60
N LEU A 337 21.78 15.79 30.06
CA LEU A 337 22.58 15.28 28.97
C LEU A 337 21.66 15.04 27.76
N GLN A 338 22.05 15.54 26.60
CA GLN A 338 21.38 15.22 25.33
C GLN A 338 21.15 13.71 25.27
N ALA A 339 19.88 13.29 25.11
CA ALA A 339 19.55 11.90 24.97
C ALA A 339 20.39 11.29 23.83
N PRO A 340 20.99 10.09 24.02
CA PRO A 340 21.77 9.44 22.98
C PRO A 340 20.90 9.31 21.71
N VAL A 341 21.44 9.74 20.56
CA VAL A 341 20.77 9.59 19.27
C VAL A 341 20.70 8.09 18.98
N LEU A 342 19.55 7.47 19.23
CA LEU A 342 19.31 6.06 18.96
C LEU A 342 19.46 5.79 17.45
N LYS A 343 20.07 4.68 17.09
CA LYS A 343 20.14 4.27 15.69
C LYS A 343 18.72 4.02 15.16
N PRO A 344 18.45 4.29 13.86
CA PRO A 344 17.13 4.06 13.27
C PRO A 344 16.55 2.65 13.52
N SER A 345 17.40 1.61 13.54
CA SER A 345 16.99 0.25 13.87
C SER A 345 16.54 0.09 15.33
N GLU A 346 17.20 0.77 16.27
CA GLU A 346 16.85 0.78 17.69
C GLU A 346 15.56 1.54 17.95
N LEU A 347 15.36 2.69 17.26
CA LEU A 347 14.10 3.44 17.29
C LEU A 347 12.92 2.60 16.80
N MET A 348 13.11 1.80 15.74
CA MET A 348 12.04 0.97 15.21
C MET A 348 11.77 -0.29 16.05
N ALA A 349 12.73 -0.75 16.86
CA ALA A 349 12.55 -1.82 17.84
C ALA A 349 11.83 -1.35 19.11
N ALA A 350 11.88 -0.06 19.42
CA ALA A 350 11.21 0.50 20.58
C ALA A 350 9.67 0.40 20.49
N ALA A 351 9.00 0.28 21.63
CA ALA A 351 7.56 0.38 21.69
C ALA A 351 7.09 1.77 21.21
N PRO A 352 5.95 1.90 20.52
CA PRO A 352 5.42 3.20 20.15
C PRO A 352 5.03 3.98 21.41
N ALA A 353 5.11 5.31 21.32
CA ALA A 353 4.59 6.18 22.36
C ALA A 353 3.11 5.86 22.64
N ALA A 354 2.74 5.79 23.90
CA ALA A 354 1.37 5.54 24.30
C ALA A 354 0.45 6.65 23.76
N SER A 355 -0.60 6.28 23.05
CA SER A 355 -1.63 7.16 22.53
C SER A 355 -2.99 6.51 22.64
N GLU A 356 -4.02 7.28 22.98
CA GLU A 356 -5.39 6.75 22.96
C GLU A 356 -5.84 6.50 21.52
N PRO A 357 -6.41 5.32 21.22
CA PRO A 357 -6.97 5.04 19.91
C PRO A 357 -8.15 5.95 19.58
N ILE A 358 -8.17 6.54 18.40
CA ILE A 358 -9.33 7.31 17.92
C ILE A 358 -10.49 6.36 17.70
N ILE A 359 -11.61 6.67 18.31
CA ILE A 359 -12.85 5.88 18.19
C ILE A 359 -13.44 6.10 16.80
N VAL A 360 -13.73 5.01 16.10
CA VAL A 360 -14.48 4.98 14.85
C VAL A 360 -15.72 4.10 15.01
N TYR A 361 -16.79 4.44 14.32
CA TYR A 361 -18.09 3.78 14.46
C TYR A 361 -18.89 3.87 13.15
N THR A 362 -19.99 3.12 13.08
CA THR A 362 -20.95 3.15 11.98
C THR A 362 -22.13 4.08 12.27
N GLY A 363 -22.82 4.50 11.20
CA GLY A 363 -23.95 5.44 11.30
C GLY A 363 -23.55 6.92 11.28
N PRO A 364 -24.48 7.82 11.60
CA PRO A 364 -24.28 9.27 11.57
C PRO A 364 -23.37 9.75 12.69
N THR A 365 -22.87 10.97 12.56
CA THR A 365 -22.09 11.66 13.60
C THR A 365 -22.84 11.71 14.91
N ARG A 366 -22.15 11.35 16.00
CA ARG A 366 -22.69 11.28 17.35
C ARG A 366 -21.69 11.84 18.35
N THR A 367 -22.22 12.41 19.43
CA THR A 367 -21.43 12.95 20.55
C THR A 367 -22.01 12.50 21.89
N GLY A 368 -21.25 12.60 22.95
CA GLY A 368 -21.69 12.31 24.31
C GLY A 368 -22.28 10.91 24.48
N ALA A 369 -23.41 10.79 25.16
CA ALA A 369 -24.08 9.52 25.44
C ALA A 369 -24.45 8.73 24.18
N ALA A 370 -24.83 9.41 23.09
CA ALA A 370 -25.16 8.77 21.82
C ALA A 370 -23.94 8.10 21.18
N LEU A 371 -22.74 8.67 21.31
CA LEU A 371 -21.50 8.06 20.87
C LEU A 371 -21.17 6.81 21.69
N ILE A 372 -21.30 6.88 23.01
CA ILE A 372 -21.07 5.74 23.90
C ILE A 372 -22.01 4.59 23.54
N ALA A 373 -23.28 4.87 23.31
CA ALA A 373 -24.26 3.87 22.89
C ALA A 373 -23.93 3.25 21.53
N ALA A 374 -23.46 4.04 20.55
CA ALA A 374 -23.05 3.52 19.25
C ALA A 374 -21.84 2.59 19.35
N VAL A 375 -20.83 2.97 20.12
CA VAL A 375 -19.65 2.14 20.37
C VAL A 375 -20.00 0.84 21.09
N ALA A 376 -20.95 0.89 22.02
CA ALA A 376 -21.48 -0.29 22.70
C ALA A 376 -22.18 -1.24 21.71
N ALA A 377 -23.03 -0.71 20.82
CA ALA A 377 -23.72 -1.49 19.80
C ALA A 377 -22.73 -2.19 18.84
N ASP A 378 -21.74 -1.45 18.32
CA ASP A 378 -20.67 -2.00 17.48
C ASP A 378 -19.87 -3.10 18.23
N THR A 379 -19.70 -2.96 19.54
CA THR A 379 -19.04 -3.95 20.40
C THR A 379 -19.87 -5.23 20.55
N GLU A 380 -21.17 -5.11 20.70
CA GLU A 380 -22.10 -6.26 20.80
C GLU A 380 -22.18 -7.01 19.48
N GLU A 381 -22.22 -6.30 18.34
CA GLU A 381 -22.26 -6.94 17.02
C GLU A 381 -21.00 -7.78 16.74
N GLN A 382 -19.84 -7.36 17.27
CA GLN A 382 -18.58 -8.12 17.17
C GLN A 382 -18.51 -9.30 18.14
N THR A 383 -19.44 -9.40 19.10
CA THR A 383 -19.45 -10.53 20.05
C THR A 383 -19.97 -11.79 19.33
N PRO A 384 -19.22 -12.91 19.30
CA PRO A 384 -19.74 -14.14 18.74
C PRO A 384 -20.99 -14.54 19.51
N LYS A 385 -22.14 -14.55 18.86
CA LYS A 385 -23.34 -15.14 19.46
C LYS A 385 -23.03 -16.58 19.77
N HIS A 386 -22.87 -16.93 21.03
CA HIS A 386 -22.74 -18.32 21.48
C HIS A 386 -23.92 -19.10 20.87
N ARG A 387 -23.64 -19.87 19.84
CA ARG A 387 -24.55 -20.93 19.38
C ARG A 387 -24.66 -21.88 20.54
N GLY A 388 -25.78 -21.76 21.31
CA GLY A 388 -26.06 -22.64 22.42
C GLY A 388 -25.88 -24.08 21.94
N LYS A 389 -24.92 -24.81 22.55
CA LYS A 389 -24.85 -26.24 22.44
C LYS A 389 -26.23 -26.74 22.90
N LYS A 390 -27.07 -27.17 21.97
CA LYS A 390 -28.22 -28.02 22.31
C LYS A 390 -27.63 -29.22 23.05
N SER A 391 -27.79 -29.23 24.37
CA SER A 391 -27.57 -30.34 25.22
C SER A 391 -28.44 -31.49 24.68
N ARG A 392 -27.79 -32.47 24.05
CA ARG A 392 -28.41 -33.79 23.85
C ARG A 392 -28.45 -34.40 25.23
N THR A 393 -29.57 -34.32 25.90
CA THR A 393 -29.94 -35.20 27.02
C THR A 393 -29.92 -36.61 26.49
N ALA A 394 -28.83 -37.34 26.81
CA ALA A 394 -28.78 -38.79 26.65
C ALA A 394 -29.73 -39.41 27.64
N GLY A 395 -30.85 -39.92 27.13
CA GLY A 395 -31.71 -40.81 27.87
C GLY A 395 -30.95 -42.08 28.28
N LYS A 396 -30.85 -42.28 29.58
CA LYS A 396 -30.32 -43.47 30.23
C LYS A 396 -31.28 -44.60 29.97
N LYS A 397 -30.82 -45.72 29.39
CA LYS A 397 -31.51 -47.01 29.36
C LYS A 397 -30.71 -47.98 30.22
N PRO A 398 -31.38 -48.84 31.01
CA PRO A 398 -30.73 -49.64 32.08
C PRO A 398 -29.98 -50.87 31.57
N ASP A 399 -29.06 -51.29 32.39
CA ASP A 399 -28.14 -52.42 32.27
C ASP A 399 -28.83 -53.81 32.17
N ALA A 400 -28.24 -54.76 31.43
CA ALA A 400 -28.21 -56.16 31.65
C ALA A 400 -26.94 -56.78 31.00
N PRO A 401 -26.45 -57.99 31.51
CA PRO A 401 -25.02 -58.17 31.78
C PRO A 401 -24.23 -58.95 30.72
N ALA A 402 -22.93 -58.96 30.98
CA ALA A 402 -21.87 -59.57 30.21
C ALA A 402 -21.96 -61.02 29.92
N GLU A 403 -21.50 -61.47 28.75
CA GLU A 403 -20.75 -62.76 28.63
C GLU A 403 -19.68 -62.65 27.52
N SER A 404 -18.54 -63.21 27.88
CA SER A 404 -17.29 -63.28 27.14
C SER A 404 -17.32 -64.33 26.04
N LYS A 405 -16.56 -64.20 24.96
CA LYS A 405 -15.50 -65.15 24.53
C LYS A 405 -14.99 -64.88 23.10
N HIS A 406 -13.73 -64.72 23.06
CA HIS A 406 -12.67 -65.24 22.15
C HIS A 406 -12.88 -65.43 20.63
N ALA A 407 -11.92 -64.95 19.98
CA ALA A 407 -10.93 -65.58 19.09
C ALA A 407 -11.08 -65.36 17.57
N SER A 408 -10.06 -64.77 17.06
CA SER A 408 -9.20 -65.19 15.94
C SER A 408 -9.70 -65.24 14.48
N ALA A 409 -8.87 -64.72 13.68
CA ALA A 409 -8.40 -65.17 12.37
C ALA A 409 -8.88 -64.40 11.11
N LYS A 410 -7.91 -63.74 10.48
CA LYS A 410 -7.73 -63.59 9.04
C LYS A 410 -7.61 -64.98 8.38
N PRO A 411 -7.67 -65.20 7.06
CA PRO A 411 -7.33 -64.31 5.94
C PRO A 411 -8.16 -64.53 4.62
N ASP A 412 -7.82 -63.66 3.60
CA ASP A 412 -7.61 -63.94 2.17
C ASP A 412 -8.76 -64.03 1.16
N ALA A 413 -8.43 -63.39 0.05
CA ALA A 413 -8.67 -63.69 -1.37
C ALA A 413 -9.83 -63.01 -2.10
N ALA A 414 -9.42 -62.17 -3.02
CA ALA A 414 -10.16 -61.83 -4.24
C ALA A 414 -10.38 -63.06 -5.15
N PRO A 415 -11.30 -63.07 -6.14
CA PRO A 415 -11.04 -62.43 -7.40
C PRO A 415 -12.23 -61.96 -8.28
N LYS A 416 -11.87 -60.98 -9.21
CA LYS A 416 -12.25 -60.83 -10.65
C LYS A 416 -13.70 -61.13 -11.13
N THR A 417 -14.35 -60.22 -11.87
CA THR A 417 -14.34 -60.00 -13.30
C THR A 417 -15.52 -59.13 -13.75
N ALA A 418 -15.20 -58.26 -14.70
CA ALA A 418 -15.91 -57.83 -15.92
C ALA A 418 -17.35 -57.29 -15.78
N ASP A 419 -17.67 -56.10 -16.30
CA ASP A 419 -17.84 -55.75 -17.72
C ASP A 419 -18.10 -54.23 -17.91
N LYS A 420 -17.55 -53.71 -18.97
CA LYS A 420 -17.86 -52.37 -19.57
C LYS A 420 -19.18 -52.47 -20.37
N PRO A 421 -19.93 -51.38 -20.62
CA PRO A 421 -19.59 -50.59 -21.78
C PRO A 421 -19.82 -49.04 -21.66
N ASP A 422 -19.05 -48.39 -22.47
CA ASP A 422 -19.03 -47.03 -22.98
C ASP A 422 -20.34 -46.21 -23.03
N ALA A 423 -20.22 -44.90 -22.65
CA ALA A 423 -20.90 -43.82 -23.32
C ALA A 423 -20.16 -42.46 -23.11
N LYS A 424 -19.64 -41.94 -24.24
CA LYS A 424 -19.02 -40.63 -24.42
C LYS A 424 -20.10 -39.56 -24.54
N PRO A 425 -20.05 -38.41 -23.94
CA PRO A 425 -20.86 -37.27 -24.34
C PRO A 425 -20.13 -36.38 -25.34
N ALA A 426 -20.91 -35.99 -26.35
CA ALA A 426 -20.51 -35.22 -27.53
C ALA A 426 -20.27 -33.74 -27.25
N LYS A 427 -19.35 -33.15 -28.04
CA LYS A 427 -19.11 -31.71 -28.19
C LYS A 427 -20.30 -31.00 -28.83
N PRO A 428 -20.65 -29.76 -28.45
CA PRO A 428 -21.51 -28.92 -29.26
C PRO A 428 -20.73 -28.23 -30.38
N LYS A 429 -21.35 -28.24 -31.55
CA LYS A 429 -20.88 -27.63 -32.82
C LYS A 429 -20.95 -26.10 -32.76
N ALA A 430 -19.98 -25.47 -33.41
CA ALA A 430 -19.96 -24.09 -33.80
C ALA A 430 -21.13 -23.73 -34.74
N ALA A 431 -21.76 -22.59 -34.49
CA ALA A 431 -22.72 -21.99 -35.42
C ALA A 431 -22.08 -20.85 -36.21
N ALA A 432 -22.47 -20.80 -37.48
CA ALA A 432 -21.87 -20.11 -38.58
C ALA A 432 -22.10 -18.58 -38.60
N LYS A 433 -21.14 -17.87 -39.23
CA LYS A 433 -21.22 -16.47 -39.71
C LYS A 433 -22.26 -16.34 -40.82
N PRO A 434 -22.97 -15.22 -40.96
CA PRO A 434 -23.53 -14.79 -42.22
C PRO A 434 -22.56 -13.86 -42.96
N LYS A 435 -22.54 -14.06 -44.27
CA LYS A 435 -21.75 -13.37 -45.28
C LYS A 435 -22.28 -11.98 -45.59
N SER A 436 -21.34 -11.14 -45.99
CA SER A 436 -21.49 -9.84 -46.63
C SER A 436 -22.12 -9.95 -48.02
N ASP A 437 -22.95 -8.98 -48.41
CA ASP A 437 -23.09 -8.60 -49.82
C ASP A 437 -23.36 -7.09 -49.99
N SER A 438 -22.44 -6.52 -50.78
CA SER A 438 -22.55 -5.53 -51.88
C SER A 438 -22.95 -4.07 -51.57
N LYS A 439 -21.99 -3.24 -51.96
CA LYS A 439 -22.03 -1.85 -52.46
C LYS A 439 -23.00 -1.66 -53.66
N PRO A 440 -23.47 -0.41 -54.02
CA PRO A 440 -22.58 0.67 -54.48
C PRO A 440 -22.99 2.11 -54.07
N GLY A 441 -22.02 3.03 -54.16
CA GLY A 441 -22.21 4.49 -54.17
C GLY A 441 -22.58 5.01 -55.58
N PRO A 442 -22.42 6.30 -55.97
CA PRO A 442 -21.98 7.50 -55.32
C PRO A 442 -22.90 8.73 -55.56
N LYS A 443 -22.66 9.95 -54.99
CA LYS A 443 -22.63 11.26 -55.68
C LYS A 443 -22.38 12.44 -54.75
N THR A 444 -21.32 13.10 -55.06
CA THR A 444 -20.96 14.53 -55.08
C THR A 444 -22.02 15.58 -54.70
N GLY A 445 -21.61 16.55 -53.93
CA GLY A 445 -22.27 17.82 -53.67
C GLY A 445 -21.34 18.78 -52.93
N GLU A 446 -20.54 19.49 -53.69
CA GLU A 446 -19.74 20.64 -53.35
C GLU A 446 -20.61 21.85 -53.01
N ALA A 447 -20.30 22.63 -51.98
CA ALA A 447 -20.55 24.06 -51.93
C ALA A 447 -19.68 24.70 -50.89
N LYS A 448 -18.90 25.67 -51.36
CA LYS A 448 -17.97 26.59 -50.68
C LYS A 448 -18.68 27.91 -50.34
N PRO A 449 -18.02 28.92 -49.77
CA PRO A 449 -18.32 29.55 -48.48
C PRO A 449 -18.92 30.98 -48.65
N ALA A 450 -19.34 31.57 -47.55
CA ALA A 450 -19.67 32.99 -47.53
C ALA A 450 -19.10 33.69 -46.29
N ASP A 451 -18.47 34.78 -46.58
CA ASP A 451 -17.71 35.75 -45.87
C ASP A 451 -18.40 36.55 -44.74
N GLN A 452 -17.54 36.97 -43.81
CA GLN A 452 -17.43 38.33 -43.18
C GLN A 452 -18.63 38.94 -42.46
N LYS A 453 -18.44 39.31 -41.19
CA LYS A 453 -18.25 40.74 -40.81
C LYS A 453 -17.80 40.91 -39.36
N THR A 454 -16.70 41.61 -39.27
CA THR A 454 -16.17 42.37 -38.13
C THR A 454 -17.19 43.33 -37.51
N ALA A 455 -17.18 43.48 -36.20
CA ALA A 455 -17.50 44.74 -35.52
C ALA A 455 -16.77 44.83 -34.16
N ALA A 456 -16.24 45.98 -33.91
CA ALA A 456 -15.33 46.41 -32.88
C ALA A 456 -15.98 46.61 -31.52
N ALA A 457 -15.08 46.66 -30.47
CA ALA A 457 -15.33 47.12 -29.12
C ALA A 457 -15.82 48.58 -29.05
N PRO A 458 -16.35 49.02 -27.87
CA PRO A 458 -15.63 50.12 -27.22
C PRO A 458 -15.35 49.91 -25.73
N ARG A 459 -14.29 50.62 -25.32
CA ARG A 459 -13.82 50.86 -23.97
C ARG A 459 -14.81 51.73 -23.18
N SER A 460 -14.94 51.48 -21.91
CA SER A 460 -14.80 52.46 -20.83
C SER A 460 -14.51 51.74 -19.52
#